data_1dcb5260751cb4a769cdb8e2c487771f
#
_entry.id   1dcb5260751cb4a769cdb8e2c487771f
#
_cell.length_a   1.000
_cell.length_b   1.000
_cell.length_c   1.000
_cell.angle_alpha   90.00
_cell.angle_beta   90.00
_cell.angle_gamma   90.00
#
_symmetry.space_group_name_H-M   'P 1'
#
loop_
_entity.id
_entity.type
_entity.pdbx_description
1 polymer ?
#
loop_
_entity_poly.entity_id
_entity_poly.type
_entity_poly.pdbx_seq_one_letter_code
_entity_poly.pdbx_strand_id
1 'polypeptide(L)'
;IKGKKIKFYVSGETTGSFFEFLRYGISWKDFLTKVKMISDAGFEISFMATMSNISLFDFTKFYDTFHKSYNIHTNTMTERPFLMPHVIDDKSKDDFIKTSKKYGNTKTFQYILGSLNVDVNEIDRINLGNYVKQFSSRRSIDISFLPEHFRKWCNLV
;
A
#
# COMPACT_ATOMS: atom_id res chain seq x y z
N ILE A 1 20.77 -8.80 -27.36
CA ILE A 1 19.29 -8.60 -27.50
C ILE A 1 19.06 -7.23 -28.15
N LYS A 2 19.56 -7.03 -29.38
CA LYS A 2 19.34 -5.77 -30.12
C LYS A 2 17.85 -5.66 -30.49
N GLY A 3 17.18 -4.57 -30.04
CA GLY A 3 15.85 -4.18 -30.48
C GLY A 3 14.67 -4.59 -29.59
N LYS A 4 14.85 -5.33 -28.48
CA LYS A 4 13.76 -5.62 -27.55
C LYS A 4 13.73 -4.59 -26.44
N LYS A 5 12.59 -3.88 -26.30
CA LYS A 5 12.32 -3.02 -25.13
C LYS A 5 12.00 -3.92 -23.94
N ILE A 6 12.81 -3.84 -22.89
CA ILE A 6 12.56 -4.54 -21.62
C ILE A 6 11.84 -3.57 -20.70
N LYS A 7 10.74 -4.01 -20.13
CA LYS A 7 9.96 -3.28 -19.13
C LYS A 7 9.92 -4.07 -17.83
N PHE A 8 10.24 -3.39 -16.74
CA PHE A 8 10.15 -3.95 -15.39
C PHE A 8 8.80 -3.60 -14.75
N TYR A 9 8.12 -4.60 -14.24
CA TYR A 9 6.97 -4.43 -13.37
C TYR A 9 7.43 -4.64 -11.93
N VAL A 10 7.39 -3.57 -11.15
CA VAL A 10 7.93 -3.54 -9.79
C VAL A 10 6.78 -3.42 -8.80
N SER A 11 6.67 -4.35 -7.86
CA SER A 11 5.65 -4.30 -6.82
C SER A 11 5.98 -3.24 -5.78
N GLY A 12 5.04 -2.33 -5.53
CA GLY A 12 5.17 -1.28 -4.51
C GLY A 12 3.91 -0.44 -4.43
N GLU A 13 3.49 -0.11 -3.21
CA GLU A 13 2.26 0.62 -2.91
C GLU A 13 2.38 1.59 -1.75
N THR A 14 3.52 1.61 -1.04
CA THR A 14 3.77 2.43 0.15
C THR A 14 5.23 2.85 0.24
N THR A 15 5.59 3.69 1.20
CA THR A 15 6.95 4.19 1.45
C THR A 15 7.41 3.88 2.87
N GLY A 16 8.74 3.97 3.13
CA GLY A 16 9.30 3.88 4.48
C GLY A 16 8.85 2.65 5.27
N SER A 17 8.44 2.85 6.52
CA SER A 17 8.05 1.77 7.43
C SER A 17 6.82 0.99 6.96
N PHE A 18 5.86 1.63 6.26
CA PHE A 18 4.73 0.93 5.65
C PHE A 18 5.19 -0.02 4.54
N PHE A 19 6.16 0.41 3.72
CA PHE A 19 6.75 -0.45 2.70
C PHE A 19 7.46 -1.65 3.32
N GLU A 20 8.31 -1.41 4.32
CA GLU A 20 9.08 -2.45 4.99
C GLU A 20 8.20 -3.45 5.74
N PHE A 21 7.04 -3.01 6.25
CA PHE A 21 6.03 -3.90 6.81
C PHE A 21 5.38 -4.78 5.75
N LEU A 22 4.87 -4.20 4.67
CA LEU A 22 4.17 -4.94 3.61
C LEU A 22 5.10 -5.80 2.75
N ARG A 23 6.37 -5.37 2.60
CA ARG A 23 7.42 -6.00 1.79
C ARG A 23 8.59 -6.47 2.67
N TYR A 24 8.27 -7.21 3.72
CA TYR A 24 9.26 -7.70 4.68
C TYR A 24 10.46 -8.36 3.99
N GLY A 25 11.67 -7.99 4.44
CA GLY A 25 12.94 -8.51 3.93
C GLY A 25 13.66 -7.60 2.94
N ILE A 26 13.08 -6.44 2.60
CA ILE A 26 13.77 -5.39 1.82
C ILE A 26 13.56 -4.04 2.48
N SER A 27 14.63 -3.26 2.67
CA SER A 27 14.52 -1.90 3.17
C SER A 27 13.99 -0.95 2.10
N TRP A 28 13.31 0.11 2.53
CA TRP A 28 12.89 1.18 1.62
C TRP A 28 14.06 1.81 0.86
N LYS A 29 15.19 1.99 1.53
CA LYS A 29 16.42 2.51 0.93
C LYS A 29 16.94 1.61 -0.19
N ASP A 30 17.00 0.29 0.06
CA ASP A 30 17.46 -0.67 -0.95
C ASP A 30 16.50 -0.74 -2.14
N PHE A 31 15.19 -0.66 -1.87
CA PHE A 31 14.19 -0.59 -2.92
C PHE A 31 14.41 0.62 -3.85
N LEU A 32 14.58 1.83 -3.28
CA LEU A 32 14.87 3.04 -4.06
C LEU A 32 16.16 2.92 -4.85
N THR A 33 17.20 2.35 -4.25
CA THR A 33 18.48 2.12 -4.93
C THR A 33 18.30 1.23 -6.15
N LYS A 34 17.56 0.12 -6.02
CA LYS A 34 17.29 -0.81 -7.13
C LYS A 34 16.44 -0.17 -8.23
N VAL A 35 15.39 0.57 -7.86
CA VAL A 35 14.57 1.32 -8.82
C VAL A 35 15.43 2.30 -9.62
N LYS A 36 16.31 3.05 -8.93
CA LYS A 36 17.24 3.98 -9.59
C LYS A 36 18.20 3.26 -10.52
N MET A 37 18.80 2.15 -10.11
CA MET A 37 19.71 1.36 -10.97
C MET A 37 19.04 0.91 -12.26
N ILE A 38 17.81 0.41 -12.19
CA ILE A 38 17.04 -0.03 -13.37
C ILE A 38 16.76 1.16 -14.29
N SER A 39 16.35 2.30 -13.71
CA SER A 39 16.07 3.54 -14.45
C SER A 39 17.32 4.10 -15.12
N ASP A 40 18.45 4.17 -14.39
CA ASP A 40 19.74 4.68 -14.92
C ASP A 40 20.28 3.78 -16.05
N ALA A 41 19.96 2.47 -16.02
CA ALA A 41 20.29 1.54 -17.09
C ALA A 41 19.38 1.71 -18.34
N GLY A 42 18.44 2.66 -18.32
CA GLY A 42 17.56 2.99 -19.45
C GLY A 42 16.38 2.03 -19.64
N PHE A 43 16.04 1.21 -18.63
CA PHE A 43 14.88 0.35 -18.69
C PHE A 43 13.60 1.07 -18.27
N GLU A 44 12.48 0.69 -18.91
CA GLU A 44 11.16 1.18 -18.53
C GLU A 44 10.71 0.49 -17.23
N ILE A 45 10.16 1.27 -16.28
CA ILE A 45 9.59 0.78 -15.04
C ILE A 45 8.10 1.13 -14.97
N SER A 46 7.27 0.19 -14.53
CA SER A 46 5.91 0.43 -14.07
C SER A 46 5.70 -0.20 -12.70
N PHE A 47 5.05 0.53 -11.82
CA PHE A 47 4.68 0.00 -10.51
C PHE A 47 3.36 -0.77 -10.56
N MET A 48 3.33 -1.90 -9.85
CA MET A 48 2.14 -2.70 -9.59
C MET A 48 1.79 -2.56 -8.11
N ALA A 49 0.78 -1.76 -7.81
CA ALA A 49 0.34 -1.47 -6.45
C ALA A 49 -0.88 -2.35 -6.10
N THR A 50 -0.70 -3.30 -5.20
CA THR A 50 -1.80 -4.12 -4.66
C THR A 50 -2.34 -3.44 -3.41
N MET A 51 -3.50 -2.82 -3.55
CA MET A 51 -4.12 -2.05 -2.49
C MET A 51 -4.72 -2.95 -1.42
N SER A 52 -4.23 -2.79 -0.20
CA SER A 52 -4.79 -3.34 1.03
C SER A 52 -5.23 -2.21 1.96
N ASN A 53 -5.91 -2.54 3.06
CA ASN A 53 -6.25 -1.56 4.10
C ASN A 53 -5.01 -0.83 4.66
N ILE A 54 -3.92 -1.56 4.93
CA ILE A 54 -2.67 -0.96 5.46
C ILE A 54 -2.01 -0.05 4.42
N SER A 55 -2.09 -0.37 3.13
CA SER A 55 -1.49 0.48 2.10
C SER A 55 -2.18 1.84 1.94
N LEU A 56 -3.45 1.97 2.33
CA LEU A 56 -4.18 3.24 2.27
C LEU A 56 -3.52 4.35 3.10
N PHE A 57 -2.87 4.01 4.21
CA PHE A 57 -2.22 5.00 5.08
C PHE A 57 -1.10 5.79 4.40
N ASP A 58 -0.46 5.22 3.38
CA ASP A 58 0.73 5.82 2.79
C ASP A 58 0.72 5.84 1.24
N PHE A 59 -0.33 5.29 0.60
CA PHE A 59 -0.40 5.20 -0.87
C PHE A 59 -0.34 6.56 -1.56
N THR A 60 -0.95 7.60 -0.98
CA THR A 60 -0.90 8.95 -1.56
C THR A 60 0.52 9.48 -1.61
N LYS A 61 1.35 9.19 -0.60
CA LYS A 61 2.76 9.56 -0.57
C LYS A 61 3.59 8.75 -1.57
N PHE A 62 3.32 7.44 -1.69
CA PHE A 62 3.91 6.61 -2.73
C PHE A 62 3.58 7.15 -4.13
N TYR A 63 2.31 7.46 -4.36
CA TYR A 63 1.85 8.02 -5.63
C TYR A 63 2.54 9.35 -5.95
N ASP A 64 2.61 10.28 -5.00
CA ASP A 64 3.34 11.55 -5.13
C ASP A 64 4.81 11.36 -5.51
N THR A 65 5.45 10.33 -4.94
CA THR A 65 6.86 10.05 -5.18
C THR A 65 7.12 9.59 -6.62
N PHE A 66 6.20 8.83 -7.21
CA PHE A 66 6.52 8.08 -8.44
C PHE A 66 5.67 8.43 -9.67
N HIS A 67 4.45 8.96 -9.53
CA HIS A 67 3.50 9.12 -10.65
C HIS A 67 3.97 10.05 -11.78
N LYS A 68 4.90 10.96 -11.50
CA LYS A 68 5.44 11.86 -12.52
C LYS A 68 6.47 11.19 -13.43
N SER A 69 7.13 10.15 -12.94
CA SER A 69 8.23 9.47 -13.64
C SER A 69 7.86 8.07 -14.10
N TYR A 70 6.86 7.45 -13.49
CA TYR A 70 6.52 6.05 -13.74
C TYR A 70 5.02 5.81 -13.80
N ASN A 71 4.60 4.86 -14.61
CA ASN A 71 3.22 4.37 -14.58
C ASN A 71 2.94 3.59 -13.30
N ILE A 72 1.79 3.83 -12.68
CA ILE A 72 1.33 3.10 -11.48
C ILE A 72 0.01 2.41 -11.83
N HIS A 73 0.02 1.09 -11.81
CA HIS A 73 -1.15 0.25 -11.98
C HIS A 73 -1.62 -0.24 -10.61
N THR A 74 -2.91 -0.11 -10.34
CA THR A 74 -3.50 -0.50 -9.07
C THR A 74 -4.44 -1.69 -9.22
N ASN A 75 -4.34 -2.60 -8.26
CA ASN A 75 -5.27 -3.69 -8.02
C ASN A 75 -5.67 -3.67 -6.55
N THR A 76 -6.84 -4.23 -6.19
CA THR A 76 -7.21 -4.45 -4.79
C THR A 76 -6.87 -5.88 -4.35
N MET A 77 -6.52 -6.04 -3.07
CA MET A 77 -6.39 -7.35 -2.45
C MET A 77 -7.75 -8.06 -2.47
N THR A 78 -7.80 -9.30 -2.94
CA THR A 78 -9.04 -10.09 -3.05
C THR A 78 -8.96 -11.45 -2.36
N GLU A 79 -7.75 -12.00 -2.18
CA GLU A 79 -7.56 -13.35 -1.64
C GLU A 79 -7.75 -13.45 -0.12
N ARG A 80 -7.64 -12.33 0.59
CA ARG A 80 -7.76 -12.26 2.06
C ARG A 80 -8.76 -11.18 2.44
N PRO A 81 -10.00 -11.52 2.74
CA PRO A 81 -11.07 -10.55 3.02
C PRO A 81 -10.66 -9.49 4.05
N PHE A 82 -10.01 -9.89 5.14
CA PHE A 82 -9.55 -9.00 6.20
C PHE A 82 -8.41 -8.03 5.78
N LEU A 83 -7.79 -8.19 4.61
CA LEU A 83 -6.81 -7.24 4.05
C LEU A 83 -7.40 -6.36 2.96
N MET A 84 -8.67 -6.51 2.62
CA MET A 84 -9.31 -5.66 1.62
C MET A 84 -9.34 -4.19 2.07
N PRO A 85 -9.28 -3.23 1.15
CA PRO A 85 -9.20 -1.80 1.48
C PRO A 85 -10.33 -1.29 2.38
N HIS A 86 -11.56 -1.82 2.25
CA HIS A 86 -12.71 -1.40 3.06
C HIS A 86 -12.62 -1.81 4.54
N VAL A 87 -11.79 -2.82 4.88
CA VAL A 87 -11.62 -3.28 6.27
C VAL A 87 -10.68 -2.31 7.00
N ILE A 88 -11.20 -1.14 7.32
CA ILE A 88 -10.47 -0.03 7.92
C ILE A 88 -11.45 0.81 8.75
N ASP A 89 -10.98 1.46 9.80
CA ASP A 89 -11.82 2.33 10.61
C ASP A 89 -12.26 3.60 9.84
N ASP A 90 -13.40 4.18 10.26
CA ASP A 90 -14.00 5.33 9.58
C ASP A 90 -13.05 6.53 9.48
N LYS A 91 -12.29 6.79 10.56
CA LYS A 91 -11.33 7.91 10.56
C LYS A 91 -10.25 7.71 9.50
N SER A 92 -9.69 6.52 9.40
CA SER A 92 -8.67 6.20 8.38
C SER A 92 -9.23 6.29 6.98
N LYS A 93 -10.49 5.83 6.78
CA LYS A 93 -11.22 5.95 5.51
C LYS A 93 -11.39 7.42 5.12
N ASP A 94 -11.85 8.26 6.05
CA ASP A 94 -12.04 9.70 5.82
C ASP A 94 -10.71 10.42 5.53
N ASP A 95 -9.65 10.10 6.27
CA ASP A 95 -8.32 10.65 6.06
C ASP A 95 -7.79 10.29 4.64
N PHE A 96 -7.99 9.05 4.19
CA PHE A 96 -7.64 8.65 2.82
C PHE A 96 -8.47 9.40 1.77
N ILE A 97 -9.79 9.48 1.94
CA ILE A 97 -10.68 10.23 1.03
C ILE A 97 -10.24 11.69 0.94
N LYS A 98 -9.94 12.32 2.07
CA LYS A 98 -9.49 13.71 2.15
C LYS A 98 -8.16 13.92 1.41
N THR A 99 -7.17 13.07 1.65
CA THR A 99 -5.84 13.19 1.04
C THR A 99 -5.83 12.87 -0.44
N SER A 100 -6.75 12.00 -0.89
CA SER A 100 -6.90 11.61 -2.30
C SER A 100 -7.59 12.66 -3.18
N LYS A 101 -8.31 13.63 -2.57
CA LYS A 101 -9.05 14.68 -3.32
C LYS A 101 -8.19 15.46 -4.34
N LYS A 102 -6.91 15.67 -4.02
CA LYS A 102 -5.98 16.40 -4.91
C LYS A 102 -5.69 15.67 -6.23
N TYR A 103 -5.97 14.37 -6.31
CA TYR A 103 -5.76 13.59 -7.53
C TYR A 103 -7.01 13.52 -8.43
N GLY A 104 -8.10 14.14 -7.98
CA GLY A 104 -9.33 14.31 -8.74
C GLY A 104 -9.88 12.99 -9.27
N ASN A 105 -10.18 12.99 -10.58
CA ASN A 105 -10.82 11.87 -11.25
C ASN A 105 -9.82 10.89 -11.89
N THR A 106 -8.60 10.72 -11.34
CA THR A 106 -7.70 9.71 -11.89
C THR A 106 -8.29 8.32 -11.71
N LYS A 107 -8.24 7.48 -12.74
CA LYS A 107 -8.77 6.10 -12.72
C LYS A 107 -8.25 5.29 -11.51
N THR A 108 -6.99 5.49 -11.16
CA THR A 108 -6.34 4.87 -10.00
C THR A 108 -7.10 5.15 -8.72
N PHE A 109 -7.38 6.43 -8.41
CA PHE A 109 -8.05 6.79 -7.15
C PHE A 109 -9.55 6.47 -7.19
N GLN A 110 -10.21 6.63 -8.33
CA GLN A 110 -11.61 6.21 -8.48
C GLN A 110 -11.81 4.72 -8.18
N TYR A 111 -10.90 3.87 -8.67
CA TYR A 111 -10.94 2.44 -8.41
C TYR A 111 -10.78 2.11 -6.92
N ILE A 112 -9.80 2.75 -6.25
CA ILE A 112 -9.57 2.55 -4.82
C ILE A 112 -10.77 3.06 -3.99
N LEU A 113 -11.25 4.28 -4.28
CA LEU A 113 -12.39 4.87 -3.57
C LEU A 113 -13.67 4.03 -3.73
N GLY A 114 -13.88 3.46 -4.91
CA GLY A 114 -14.98 2.52 -5.15
C GLY A 114 -14.90 1.28 -4.25
N SER A 115 -13.70 0.77 -3.98
CA SER A 115 -13.50 -0.39 -3.12
C SER A 115 -13.75 -0.13 -1.62
N LEU A 116 -13.86 1.14 -1.20
CA LEU A 116 -14.13 1.52 0.19
C LEU A 116 -15.64 1.55 0.54
N ASN A 117 -16.53 1.40 -0.44
CA ASN A 117 -17.99 1.50 -0.25
C ASN A 117 -18.61 0.15 0.12
N VAL A 118 -17.98 -0.57 1.05
CA VAL A 118 -18.44 -1.86 1.57
C VAL A 118 -18.42 -1.78 3.09
N ASP A 119 -19.45 -2.29 3.74
CA ASP A 119 -19.52 -2.35 5.19
C ASP A 119 -18.45 -3.32 5.74
N VAL A 120 -17.87 -2.94 6.88
CA VAL A 120 -16.85 -3.76 7.54
C VAL A 120 -17.52 -4.90 8.29
N ASN A 121 -17.12 -6.11 7.99
CA ASN A 121 -17.51 -7.28 8.77
C ASN A 121 -16.64 -7.36 10.04
N GLU A 122 -17.29 -7.55 11.19
CA GLU A 122 -16.60 -7.66 12.49
C GLU A 122 -15.56 -8.80 12.53
N ILE A 123 -15.85 -9.92 11.86
CA ILE A 123 -14.92 -11.05 11.75
C ILE A 123 -13.65 -10.62 10.99
N ASP A 124 -13.79 -9.85 9.93
CA ASP A 124 -12.64 -9.37 9.16
C ASP A 124 -11.80 -8.36 9.97
N ARG A 125 -12.43 -7.50 10.77
CA ARG A 125 -11.75 -6.61 11.72
C ARG A 125 -10.91 -7.40 12.72
N ILE A 126 -11.49 -8.44 13.35
CA ILE A 126 -10.80 -9.30 14.31
C ILE A 126 -9.64 -10.04 13.64
N ASN A 127 -9.86 -10.60 12.46
CA ASN A 127 -8.84 -11.31 11.69
C ASN A 127 -7.69 -10.38 11.29
N LEU A 128 -7.98 -9.13 10.93
CA LEU A 128 -6.96 -8.13 10.65
C LEU A 128 -6.09 -7.85 11.87
N GLY A 129 -6.70 -7.61 13.04
CA GLY A 129 -5.97 -7.40 14.29
C GLY A 129 -5.06 -8.59 14.62
N ASN A 130 -5.58 -9.80 14.54
CA ASN A 130 -4.81 -11.04 14.76
C ASN A 130 -3.66 -11.18 13.75
N TYR A 131 -3.92 -10.87 12.48
CA TYR A 131 -2.88 -10.92 11.44
C TYR A 131 -1.75 -9.93 11.74
N VAL A 132 -2.06 -8.66 12.00
CA VAL A 132 -1.05 -7.64 12.30
C VAL A 132 -0.23 -8.03 13.52
N LYS A 133 -0.89 -8.48 14.61
CA LYS A 133 -0.23 -8.94 15.83
C LYS A 133 0.73 -10.11 15.59
N GLN A 134 0.27 -11.14 14.89
CA GLN A 134 1.10 -12.31 14.61
C GLN A 134 2.23 -11.98 13.63
N PHE A 135 1.95 -11.18 12.61
CA PHE A 135 2.94 -10.79 11.61
C PHE A 135 4.07 -9.98 12.24
N SER A 136 3.74 -8.96 13.05
CA SER A 136 4.72 -8.11 13.73
C SER A 136 5.51 -8.88 14.78
N SER A 137 4.85 -9.68 15.62
CA SER A 137 5.49 -10.46 16.68
C SER A 137 6.51 -11.46 16.11
N ARG A 138 6.14 -12.23 15.08
CA ARG A 138 7.04 -13.23 14.46
C ARG A 138 8.27 -12.61 13.79
N ARG A 139 8.24 -11.34 13.49
CA ARG A 139 9.29 -10.61 12.75
C ARG A 139 9.96 -9.52 13.57
N SER A 140 9.55 -9.37 14.82
CA SER A 140 10.03 -8.30 15.71
C SER A 140 9.90 -6.91 15.10
N ILE A 141 8.77 -6.65 14.41
CA ILE A 141 8.50 -5.35 13.78
C ILE A 141 7.73 -4.48 14.76
N ASP A 142 8.24 -3.27 15.01
CA ASP A 142 7.48 -2.23 15.70
C ASP A 142 6.33 -1.74 14.80
N ILE A 143 5.10 -1.71 15.34
CA ILE A 143 3.89 -1.25 14.65
C ILE A 143 3.46 0.16 15.07
N SER A 144 4.31 0.90 15.78
CA SER A 144 4.01 2.27 16.24
C SER A 144 3.78 3.25 15.08
N PHE A 145 4.28 2.95 13.88
CA PHE A 145 4.04 3.73 12.66
C PHE A 145 2.58 3.66 12.18
N LEU A 146 1.82 2.62 12.56
CA LEU A 146 0.38 2.54 12.27
C LEU A 146 -0.37 3.58 13.13
N PRO A 147 -1.38 4.28 12.60
CA PRO A 147 -2.15 5.26 13.35
C PRO A 147 -2.74 4.69 14.65
N GLU A 148 -2.68 5.46 15.73
CA GLU A 148 -3.15 5.00 17.05
C GLU A 148 -4.62 4.60 17.05
N HIS A 149 -5.48 5.37 16.36
CA HIS A 149 -6.92 5.05 16.27
C HIS A 149 -7.16 3.73 15.53
N PHE A 150 -6.38 3.43 14.47
CA PHE A 150 -6.43 2.15 13.77
C PHE A 150 -5.95 1.00 14.68
N ARG A 151 -4.85 1.21 15.41
CA ARG A 151 -4.35 0.20 16.36
C ARG A 151 -5.38 -0.12 17.45
N LYS A 152 -6.04 0.91 18.01
CA LYS A 152 -7.14 0.73 18.97
C LYS A 152 -8.32 -0.01 18.36
N TRP A 153 -8.73 0.36 17.16
CA TRP A 153 -9.83 -0.29 16.43
C TRP A 153 -9.54 -1.78 16.16
N CYS A 154 -8.28 -2.15 15.87
CA CYS A 154 -7.82 -3.53 15.69
C CYS A 154 -7.50 -4.28 17.00
N ASN A 155 -7.67 -3.69 18.19
CA ASN A 155 -7.25 -4.25 19.49
C ASN A 155 -5.75 -4.60 19.54
N LEU A 156 -4.89 -3.72 19.03
CA LEU A 156 -3.43 -3.88 19.00
C LEU A 156 -2.73 -3.12 20.14
N VAL A 157 -3.45 -2.36 20.93
CA VAL A 157 -3.02 -1.58 22.10
C VAL A 157 -3.94 -1.85 23.27
#